data_c8935b8fa6e9b8d0baeb5c6956c02d31
#
_entry.id   c8935b8fa6e9b8d0baeb5c6956c02d31
#
_cell.length_a   1.000
_cell.length_b   1.000
_cell.length_c   1.000
_cell.angle_alpha   90.00
_cell.angle_beta   90.00
_cell.angle_gamma   90.00
#
_symmetry.space_group_name_H-M   'P 1'
#
loop_
_entity.id
_entity.type
_entity.pdbx_description
1 polymer ?
#
loop_
_entity_poly.entity_id
_entity_poly.type
_entity_poly.pdbx_seq_one_letter_code
_entity_poly.pdbx_strand_id
1 'polypeptide(L)'
;MTAGPPDRPISGRPDGLTDGVLRHDVRVIFGDTDQMGVVYYANYLRYFEGARAAYWRGLGRSYQDLVAWGVALPVVEAHCHYRRPSYYEDLLGVDVWVSEVRGASLRFAYRIVRGDELLADGNTRHAVIGPDGRPRALPPQLRDAIPPTSRR
;
A
#
# COMPACT_ATOMS: atom_id res chain seq x y z
N MET A 1 -24.28 -18.46 12.62
CA MET A 1 -23.00 -17.90 12.15
C MET A 1 -23.26 -17.11 10.88
N THR A 2 -23.24 -15.85 10.99
CA THR A 2 -23.29 -15.01 9.80
C THR A 2 -22.03 -15.24 9.02
N ALA A 3 -22.17 -15.71 7.79
CA ALA A 3 -21.10 -15.55 6.84
C ALA A 3 -20.61 -14.11 6.96
N GLY A 4 -19.33 -13.91 7.03
CA GLY A 4 -18.76 -12.59 6.87
C GLY A 4 -19.38 -11.91 5.65
N PRO A 5 -19.30 -10.58 5.53
CA PRO A 5 -19.80 -9.93 4.36
C PRO A 5 -19.27 -10.73 3.16
N PRO A 6 -20.12 -11.04 2.20
CA PRO A 6 -19.66 -11.77 1.04
C PRO A 6 -18.40 -11.08 0.56
N ASP A 7 -17.36 -11.86 0.28
CA ASP A 7 -16.22 -11.34 -0.45
C ASP A 7 -16.80 -10.51 -1.57
N ARG A 8 -16.83 -9.21 -1.35
CA ARG A 8 -17.28 -8.34 -2.42
C ARG A 8 -16.33 -8.62 -3.54
N PRO A 9 -16.84 -9.07 -4.68
CA PRO A 9 -16.01 -9.06 -5.84
C PRO A 9 -15.46 -7.64 -5.90
N ILE A 10 -14.19 -7.52 -5.74
CA ILE A 10 -13.49 -6.27 -5.81
C ILE A 10 -13.85 -5.73 -7.20
N SER A 11 -14.94 -4.96 -7.23
CA SER A 11 -15.37 -4.14 -8.35
C SER A 11 -15.12 -4.71 -9.74
N GLY A 12 -15.37 -5.99 -9.96
CA GLY A 12 -15.40 -6.57 -11.32
C GLY A 12 -14.11 -6.45 -12.13
N ARG A 13 -13.03 -5.97 -11.54
CA ARG A 13 -11.70 -5.95 -12.18
C ARG A 13 -10.80 -7.00 -11.55
N PRO A 14 -10.12 -7.82 -12.37
CA PRO A 14 -9.22 -8.84 -11.85
C PRO A 14 -8.08 -8.27 -11.00
N ASP A 15 -7.71 -7.01 -11.23
CA ASP A 15 -6.60 -6.35 -10.56
C ASP A 15 -7.02 -5.53 -9.33
N GLY A 16 -8.33 -5.26 -9.18
CA GLY A 16 -8.83 -4.46 -8.06
C GLY A 16 -8.49 -2.97 -8.11
N LEU A 17 -7.81 -2.49 -9.17
CA LEU A 17 -7.45 -1.09 -9.30
C LEU A 17 -8.55 -0.30 -10.00
N THR A 18 -8.79 0.92 -9.50
CA THR A 18 -9.70 1.90 -10.11
C THR A 18 -8.97 3.23 -10.21
N ASP A 19 -8.79 3.74 -11.43
CA ASP A 19 -8.01 4.95 -11.70
C ASP A 19 -6.60 4.88 -11.08
N GLY A 20 -5.95 3.73 -11.23
CA GLY A 20 -4.60 3.51 -10.69
C GLY A 20 -4.53 3.35 -9.18
N VAL A 21 -5.66 3.32 -8.49
CA VAL A 21 -5.73 3.20 -7.02
C VAL A 21 -6.29 1.84 -6.64
N LEU A 22 -5.63 1.17 -5.71
CA LEU A 22 -6.14 -0.06 -5.12
C LEU A 22 -6.60 0.20 -3.69
N ARG A 23 -7.75 -0.34 -3.32
CA ARG A 23 -8.21 -0.36 -1.93
C ARG A 23 -7.91 -1.72 -1.30
N HIS A 24 -7.15 -1.69 -0.22
CA HIS A 24 -6.82 -2.85 0.60
C HIS A 24 -7.55 -2.73 1.95
N ASP A 25 -8.34 -3.73 2.30
CA ASP A 25 -9.08 -3.73 3.56
C ASP A 25 -8.24 -4.33 4.68
N VAL A 26 -8.30 -3.70 5.85
CA VAL A 26 -7.62 -4.15 7.06
C VAL A 26 -8.60 -4.14 8.22
N ARG A 27 -8.77 -5.28 8.89
CA ARG A 27 -9.47 -5.36 10.17
C ARG A 27 -8.47 -5.13 11.28
N VAL A 28 -8.71 -4.12 12.12
CA VAL A 28 -7.85 -3.87 13.28
C VAL A 28 -8.01 -5.03 14.28
N ILE A 29 -6.91 -5.68 14.61
CA ILE A 29 -6.89 -6.73 15.64
C ILE A 29 -6.48 -6.14 17.00
N PHE A 30 -6.78 -6.85 18.07
CA PHE A 30 -6.45 -6.37 19.42
C PHE A 30 -4.95 -6.09 19.57
N GLY A 31 -4.10 -6.95 19.00
CA GLY A 31 -2.65 -6.77 19.06
C GLY A 31 -2.13 -5.53 18.34
N ASP A 32 -2.95 -4.85 17.52
CA ASP A 32 -2.58 -3.60 16.87
C ASP A 32 -2.74 -2.39 17.78
N THR A 33 -3.43 -2.54 18.91
CA THR A 33 -3.77 -1.44 19.81
C THR A 33 -2.77 -1.29 20.94
N ASP A 34 -2.73 -0.10 21.52
CA ASP A 34 -1.89 0.24 22.66
C ASP A 34 -2.72 0.49 23.93
N GLN A 35 -2.07 0.92 25.00
CA GLN A 35 -2.76 1.17 26.28
C GLN A 35 -3.80 2.28 26.22
N MET A 36 -3.74 3.15 25.22
CA MET A 36 -4.77 4.18 25.03
C MET A 36 -6.02 3.62 24.34
N GLY A 37 -5.99 2.37 23.92
CA GLY A 37 -7.12 1.73 23.25
C GLY A 37 -7.22 2.09 21.78
N VAL A 38 -6.21 2.70 21.21
CA VAL A 38 -6.15 3.05 19.79
C VAL A 38 -5.06 2.26 19.08
N VAL A 39 -5.15 2.17 17.77
CA VAL A 39 -4.08 1.55 16.98
C VAL A 39 -2.77 2.30 17.24
N TYR A 40 -1.75 1.52 17.64
CA TYR A 40 -0.42 2.05 17.86
C TYR A 40 0.11 2.70 16.58
N TYR A 41 0.61 3.92 16.68
CA TYR A 41 0.90 4.73 15.49
C TYR A 41 1.84 4.06 14.50
N ALA A 42 2.79 3.26 14.95
CA ALA A 42 3.73 2.58 14.04
C ALA A 42 3.03 1.51 13.18
N ASN A 43 1.89 1.00 13.59
CA ASN A 43 1.15 -0.01 12.84
C ASN A 43 0.56 0.55 11.54
N TYR A 44 0.40 1.85 11.42
CA TYR A 44 -0.03 2.47 10.16
C TYR A 44 0.97 2.20 9.04
N LEU A 45 2.26 2.14 9.36
CA LEU A 45 3.30 1.78 8.38
C LEU A 45 3.18 0.30 7.96
N ARG A 46 2.74 -0.58 8.85
CA ARG A 46 2.43 -1.97 8.52
C ARG A 46 1.23 -2.07 7.59
N TYR A 47 0.23 -1.24 7.82
CA TYR A 47 -0.94 -1.17 6.93
C TYR A 47 -0.54 -0.67 5.54
N PHE A 48 0.36 0.29 5.46
CA PHE A 48 0.94 0.74 4.18
C PHE A 48 1.65 -0.40 3.47
N GLU A 49 2.44 -1.19 4.20
CA GLU A 49 3.16 -2.33 3.62
C GLU A 49 2.19 -3.36 3.05
N GLY A 50 1.15 -3.72 3.80
CA GLY A 50 0.13 -4.64 3.31
C GLY A 50 -0.56 -4.13 2.05
N ALA A 51 -0.84 -2.84 2.00
CA ALA A 51 -1.43 -2.20 0.83
C ALA A 51 -0.49 -2.22 -0.38
N ARG A 52 0.81 -1.97 -0.19
CA ARG A 52 1.80 -2.08 -1.28
C ARG A 52 1.83 -3.50 -1.86
N ALA A 53 1.86 -4.49 -0.99
CA ALA A 53 1.86 -5.88 -1.45
C ALA A 53 0.60 -6.20 -2.25
N ALA A 54 -0.56 -5.73 -1.78
CA ALA A 54 -1.82 -5.87 -2.51
C ALA A 54 -1.79 -5.14 -3.86
N TYR A 55 -1.16 -3.97 -3.91
CA TYR A 55 -1.01 -3.21 -5.15
C TYR A 55 -0.25 -4.02 -6.21
N TRP A 56 0.91 -4.58 -5.86
CA TRP A 56 1.67 -5.39 -6.81
C TRP A 56 0.89 -6.62 -7.25
N ARG A 57 0.21 -7.31 -6.34
CA ARG A 57 -0.65 -8.45 -6.70
C ARG A 57 -1.77 -8.02 -7.65
N GLY A 58 -2.35 -6.85 -7.41
CA GLY A 58 -3.38 -6.29 -8.27
C GLY A 58 -2.88 -6.00 -9.69
N LEU A 59 -1.61 -5.75 -9.85
CA LEU A 59 -0.97 -5.61 -11.17
C LEU A 59 -0.50 -6.95 -11.75
N GLY A 60 -0.78 -8.06 -11.07
CA GLY A 60 -0.29 -9.38 -11.48
C GLY A 60 1.21 -9.57 -11.24
N ARG A 61 1.78 -8.84 -10.31
CA ARG A 61 3.21 -8.88 -9.97
C ARG A 61 3.40 -9.42 -8.56
N SER A 62 4.61 -9.93 -8.30
CA SER A 62 4.95 -10.47 -6.99
C SER A 62 6.37 -10.08 -6.61
N TYR A 63 6.73 -10.35 -5.36
CA TYR A 63 8.10 -10.21 -4.90
C TYR A 63 9.07 -11.07 -5.72
N GLN A 64 8.61 -12.24 -6.17
CA GLN A 64 9.41 -13.13 -7.01
C GLN A 64 9.79 -12.47 -8.33
N ASP A 65 8.90 -11.68 -8.91
CA ASP A 65 9.18 -10.95 -10.15
C ASP A 65 10.31 -9.93 -9.91
N LEU A 66 10.29 -9.22 -8.80
CA LEU A 66 11.35 -8.26 -8.46
C LEU A 66 12.70 -8.97 -8.33
N VAL A 67 12.71 -10.11 -7.64
CA VAL A 67 13.92 -10.92 -7.50
C VAL A 67 14.43 -11.37 -8.87
N ALA A 68 13.53 -11.85 -9.74
CA ALA A 68 13.87 -12.30 -11.07
C ALA A 68 14.46 -11.17 -11.94
N TRP A 69 14.00 -9.94 -11.76
CA TRP A 69 14.52 -8.77 -12.46
C TRP A 69 15.75 -8.16 -11.81
N GLY A 70 16.21 -8.74 -10.70
CA GLY A 70 17.42 -8.31 -10.01
C GLY A 70 17.30 -6.95 -9.33
N VAL A 71 16.11 -6.60 -8.83
CA VAL A 71 15.89 -5.34 -8.13
C VAL A 71 15.22 -5.57 -6.77
N ALA A 72 15.49 -4.64 -5.87
CA ALA A 72 14.79 -4.51 -4.60
C ALA A 72 14.33 -3.07 -4.42
N LEU A 73 13.28 -2.87 -3.64
CA LEU A 73 12.65 -1.58 -3.44
C LEU A 73 12.62 -1.22 -1.94
N PRO A 74 13.79 -1.03 -1.30
CA PRO A 74 13.81 -0.67 0.11
C PRO A 74 13.15 0.69 0.36
N VAL A 75 12.51 0.81 1.51
CA VAL A 75 11.96 2.09 1.96
C VAL A 75 13.12 2.97 2.41
N VAL A 76 13.20 4.18 1.88
CA VAL A 76 14.20 5.17 2.29
C VAL A 76 13.58 6.36 3.01
N GLU A 77 12.28 6.59 2.86
CA GLU A 77 11.51 7.58 3.61
C GLU A 77 10.11 7.06 3.85
N ALA A 78 9.57 7.34 5.02
CA ALA A 78 8.19 7.04 5.36
C ALA A 78 7.58 8.22 6.10
N HIS A 79 6.40 8.64 5.66
CA HIS A 79 5.64 9.72 6.28
C HIS A 79 4.22 9.25 6.56
N CYS A 80 3.71 9.59 7.73
CA CYS A 80 2.32 9.35 8.06
C CYS A 80 1.79 10.54 8.85
N HIS A 81 0.69 11.09 8.38
CA HIS A 81 -0.03 12.14 9.08
C HIS A 81 -1.26 11.53 9.72
N TYR A 82 -1.35 11.57 11.04
CA TYR A 82 -2.43 10.99 11.84
C TYR A 82 -3.48 12.05 12.10
N ARG A 83 -4.69 11.82 11.62
CA ARG A 83 -5.77 12.79 11.72
C ARG A 83 -6.81 12.39 12.75
N ARG A 84 -7.16 11.09 12.79
CA ARG A 84 -8.15 10.53 13.72
C ARG A 84 -7.72 9.13 14.14
N PRO A 85 -8.03 8.71 15.38
CA PRO A 85 -7.64 7.37 15.84
C PRO A 85 -8.49 6.29 15.20
N SER A 86 -7.95 5.09 15.19
CA SER A 86 -8.66 3.86 14.86
C SER A 86 -8.61 2.91 16.06
N TYR A 87 -9.58 1.99 16.11
CA TYR A 87 -9.84 1.17 17.28
C TYR A 87 -9.93 -0.29 16.90
N TYR A 88 -9.83 -1.14 17.92
CA TYR A 88 -10.05 -2.58 17.78
C TYR A 88 -11.37 -2.86 17.04
N GLU A 89 -11.32 -3.82 16.12
CA GLU A 89 -12.43 -4.25 15.26
C GLU A 89 -12.83 -3.26 14.15
N ASP A 90 -12.24 -2.08 14.08
CA ASP A 90 -12.49 -1.20 12.93
C ASP A 90 -12.11 -1.89 11.63
N LEU A 91 -12.92 -1.71 10.61
CA LEU A 91 -12.58 -2.07 9.24
C LEU A 91 -12.05 -0.84 8.52
N LEU A 92 -10.78 -0.89 8.18
CA LEU A 92 -10.09 0.21 7.51
C LEU A 92 -9.91 -0.10 6.03
N GLY A 93 -10.11 0.91 5.20
CA GLY A 93 -9.70 0.85 3.80
C GLY A 93 -8.39 1.60 3.63
N VAL A 94 -7.40 0.97 3.01
CA VAL A 94 -6.13 1.61 2.70
C VAL A 94 -6.08 1.79 1.18
N ASP A 95 -6.23 3.02 0.74
CA ASP A 95 -6.03 3.36 -0.67
C ASP A 95 -4.55 3.53 -0.92
N VAL A 96 -4.04 2.92 -1.98
CA VAL A 96 -2.63 2.97 -2.35
C VAL A 96 -2.48 3.18 -3.85
N TRP A 97 -1.55 4.02 -4.22
CA TRP A 97 -1.20 4.26 -5.63
C TRP A 97 0.26 4.70 -5.72
N VAL A 98 0.82 4.60 -6.91
CA VAL A 98 2.15 5.16 -7.17
C VAL A 98 1.97 6.62 -7.56
N SER A 99 2.50 7.52 -6.77
CA SER A 99 2.39 8.97 -6.99
C SER A 99 3.52 9.54 -7.82
N GLU A 100 4.67 8.83 -7.87
CA GLU A 100 5.84 9.34 -8.57
C GLU A 100 6.75 8.17 -8.94
N VAL A 101 7.28 8.20 -10.16
CA VAL A 101 8.35 7.32 -10.63
C VAL A 101 9.47 8.19 -11.15
N ARG A 102 10.66 8.03 -10.60
CA ARG A 102 11.88 8.68 -11.09
C ARG A 102 12.86 7.62 -11.56
N GLY A 103 14.05 8.04 -12.01
CA GLY A 103 15.04 7.13 -12.56
C GLY A 103 15.32 5.91 -11.67
N ALA A 104 15.72 6.13 -10.42
CA ALA A 104 16.10 5.07 -9.49
C ALA A 104 15.27 5.11 -8.20
N SER A 105 14.04 5.62 -8.27
CA SER A 105 13.15 5.66 -7.11
C SER A 105 11.69 5.70 -7.55
N LEU A 106 10.81 5.31 -6.62
CA LEU A 106 9.38 5.51 -6.77
C LEU A 106 8.77 5.83 -5.42
N ARG A 107 7.60 6.47 -5.46
CA ARG A 107 6.86 6.85 -4.27
C ARG A 107 5.46 6.27 -4.33
N PHE A 108 5.07 5.61 -3.25
CA PHE A 108 3.68 5.23 -3.00
C PHE A 108 3.01 6.28 -2.13
N ALA A 109 1.77 6.56 -2.41
CA ALA A 109 0.91 7.37 -1.57
C ALA A 109 -0.22 6.52 -0.99
N TYR A 110 -0.67 6.87 0.21
CA TYR A 110 -1.67 6.10 0.94
C TYR A 110 -2.70 7.02 1.59
N ARG A 111 -3.94 6.52 1.68
CA ARG A 111 -4.98 7.10 2.51
C ARG A 111 -5.63 5.97 3.30
N ILE A 112 -5.76 6.15 4.60
CA ILE A 112 -6.46 5.19 5.47
C ILE A 112 -7.79 5.82 5.88
N VAL A 113 -8.87 5.12 5.53
CA VAL A 113 -10.23 5.59 5.78
C VAL A 113 -11.01 4.55 6.57
N ARG A 114 -11.98 5.03 7.34
CA ARG A 114 -13.03 4.22 7.97
C ARG A 114 -14.36 4.74 7.45
N GLY A 115 -15.00 4.00 6.53
CA GLY A 115 -16.11 4.55 5.79
C GLY A 115 -15.67 5.77 4.97
N ASP A 116 -16.30 6.90 5.18
CA ASP A 116 -15.95 8.16 4.52
C ASP A 116 -14.95 9.02 5.29
N GLU A 117 -14.55 8.56 6.47
CA GLU A 117 -13.71 9.33 7.38
C GLU A 117 -12.23 9.07 7.10
N LEU A 118 -11.48 10.12 6.77
CA LEU A 118 -10.04 10.04 6.60
C LEU A 118 -9.36 10.00 7.96
N LEU A 119 -8.68 8.89 8.26
CA LEU A 119 -7.99 8.70 9.53
C LEU A 119 -6.51 9.07 9.45
N ALA A 120 -5.87 8.75 8.34
CA ALA A 120 -4.46 9.04 8.14
C ALA A 120 -4.16 9.10 6.64
N ASP A 121 -3.10 9.80 6.30
CA ASP A 121 -2.52 9.75 4.97
C ASP A 121 -1.00 9.77 5.06
N GLY A 122 -0.35 9.36 4.01
CA GLY A 122 1.09 9.30 4.03
C GLY A 122 1.68 8.84 2.71
N ASN A 123 2.97 8.60 2.76
CA ASN A 123 3.70 8.12 1.60
C ASN A 123 4.96 7.37 2.03
N THR A 124 5.47 6.54 1.13
CA THR A 124 6.77 5.91 1.27
C THR A 124 7.55 6.11 -0.01
N ARG A 125 8.79 6.56 0.12
CA ARG A 125 9.70 6.61 -1.01
C ARG A 125 10.63 5.40 -0.97
N HIS A 126 10.81 4.78 -2.12
CA HIS A 126 11.60 3.57 -2.28
C HIS A 126 12.74 3.84 -3.25
N ALA A 127 13.95 3.46 -2.88
CA ALA A 127 15.04 3.36 -3.83
C ALA A 127 14.83 2.12 -4.68
N VAL A 128 15.35 2.15 -5.92
CA VAL A 128 15.48 0.97 -6.75
C VAL A 128 16.95 0.59 -6.74
N ILE A 129 17.27 -0.58 -6.22
CA ILE A 129 18.65 -1.05 -6.11
C ILE A 129 18.82 -2.43 -6.75
N GLY A 130 20.02 -2.68 -7.24
CA GLY A 130 20.41 -4.01 -7.73
C GLY A 130 20.98 -4.90 -6.62
N PRO A 131 21.43 -6.12 -6.96
CA PRO A 131 22.00 -7.06 -5.98
C PRO A 131 23.24 -6.53 -5.27
N ASP A 132 23.96 -5.59 -5.89
CA ASP A 132 25.13 -4.92 -5.31
C ASP A 132 24.77 -3.76 -4.38
N GLY A 133 23.46 -3.48 -4.18
CA GLY A 133 22.98 -2.38 -3.37
C GLY A 133 23.07 -1.01 -4.05
N ARG A 134 23.46 -0.95 -5.30
CA ARG A 134 23.60 0.32 -6.03
C ARG A 134 22.31 0.72 -6.72
N PRO A 135 22.07 2.03 -6.90
CA PRO A 135 20.91 2.51 -7.64
C PRO A 135 20.83 1.90 -9.02
N ARG A 136 19.61 1.57 -9.43
CA ARG A 136 19.29 0.99 -10.71
C ARG A 136 17.98 1.58 -11.21
N ALA A 137 17.83 1.70 -12.52
CA ALA A 137 16.56 2.13 -13.11
C ALA A 137 15.47 1.10 -12.84
N LEU A 138 14.25 1.56 -12.62
CA LEU A 138 13.09 0.69 -12.49
C LEU A 138 12.97 -0.14 -13.79
N PRO A 139 12.86 -1.48 -13.69
CA PRO A 139 12.73 -2.31 -14.88
C PRO A 139 11.55 -1.87 -15.75
N PRO A 140 11.68 -1.87 -17.08
CA PRO A 140 10.57 -1.48 -17.97
C PRO A 140 9.31 -2.31 -17.72
N GLN A 141 9.45 -3.60 -17.43
CA GLN A 141 8.34 -4.49 -17.13
C GLN A 141 7.50 -3.99 -15.95
N LEU A 142 8.15 -3.37 -14.96
CA LEU A 142 7.49 -2.84 -13.79
C LEU A 142 6.97 -1.43 -14.05
N ARG A 143 7.79 -0.59 -14.68
CA ARG A 143 7.41 0.78 -15.04
C ARG A 143 6.15 0.79 -15.92
N ASP A 144 6.12 -0.07 -16.94
CA ASP A 144 4.99 -0.14 -17.88
C ASP A 144 3.74 -0.75 -17.24
N ALA A 145 3.90 -1.55 -16.17
CA ALA A 145 2.78 -2.12 -15.44
C ALA A 145 2.08 -1.12 -14.53
N ILE A 146 2.77 -0.04 -14.13
CA ILE A 146 2.20 0.96 -13.22
C ILE A 146 1.19 1.83 -13.98
N PRO A 147 -0.11 1.77 -13.63
CA PRO A 147 -1.10 2.57 -14.31
C PRO A 147 -0.99 4.05 -13.94
N PRO A 148 -1.35 4.96 -14.86
CA PRO A 148 -1.47 6.36 -14.51
C PRO A 148 -2.59 6.56 -13.48
N THR A 149 -2.46 7.62 -12.69
CA THR A 149 -3.48 8.01 -11.73
C THR A 149 -3.72 9.51 -11.82
N SER A 150 -4.98 9.93 -11.62
CA SER A 150 -5.32 11.35 -11.51
C SER A 150 -4.96 11.91 -10.13
N ARG A 151 -4.69 11.06 -9.15
CA ARG A 151 -4.29 11.47 -7.81
C ARG A 151 -2.79 11.77 -7.76
N ARG A 152 -2.45 12.79 -7.01
CA ARG A 152 -1.07 13.21 -6.78
C ARG A 152 -0.80 13.37 -5.29
#